data_7b1d574439401889b172c37db0735272
#
_entry.id   7b1d574439401889b172c37db0735272
#
_cell.length_a   1.000
_cell.length_b   1.000
_cell.length_c   1.000
_cell.angle_alpha   90.00
_cell.angle_beta   90.00
_cell.angle_gamma   90.00
#
_symmetry.space_group_name_H-M   'P 1'
#
loop_
_entity.id
_entity.type
_entity.pdbx_description
1 polymer ?
#
loop_
_entity_poly.entity_id
_entity_poly.type
_entity_poly.pdbx_seq_one_letter_code
_entity_poly.pdbx_strand_id
1 'polypeptide(L)' 'MSYRCGPSDWIDLAIGRLEDAKRSIGTGMGPSACDEMRQARRCLNKALIMVAEEKEIVKEWSAR' A
#
# COMPACT_ATOMS: atom_id res chain seq x y z
N MET A 1 11.05 -24.18 0.24
CA MET A 1 10.68 -23.15 -0.69
C MET A 1 10.59 -21.81 -0.03
N SER A 2 11.29 -20.88 -0.54
CA SER A 2 11.24 -19.57 0.07
C SER A 2 10.06 -18.79 -0.49
N TYR A 3 9.32 -18.23 0.41
CA TYR A 3 8.16 -17.45 0.09
C TYR A 3 8.46 -15.98 0.32
N ARG A 4 8.27 -15.19 -0.67
CA ARG A 4 8.55 -13.77 -0.57
C ARG A 4 7.31 -12.97 -0.94
N CYS A 5 7.08 -11.92 -0.18
CA CYS A 5 6.01 -11.01 -0.52
C CYS A 5 6.47 -10.15 -1.70
N GLY A 6 5.74 -10.24 -2.78
CA GLY A 6 6.00 -9.40 -3.94
C GLY A 6 5.19 -8.12 -3.87
N PRO A 7 5.39 -7.25 -4.87
CA PRO A 7 4.61 -6.00 -4.90
C PRO A 7 3.11 -6.26 -4.92
N SER A 8 2.67 -7.30 -5.61
CA SER A 8 1.24 -7.64 -5.65
C SER A 8 0.69 -7.90 -4.27
N ASP A 9 1.47 -8.62 -3.45
CA ASP A 9 1.02 -8.95 -2.09
C ASP A 9 0.88 -7.69 -1.26
N TRP A 10 1.80 -6.75 -1.41
CA TRP A 10 1.71 -5.50 -0.68
C TRP A 10 0.52 -4.67 -1.14
N ILE A 11 0.21 -4.72 -2.44
CA ILE A 11 -0.95 -4.01 -2.95
C ILE A 11 -2.22 -4.64 -2.41
N ASP A 12 -2.29 -5.97 -2.35
CA ASP A 12 -3.45 -6.65 -1.79
C ASP A 12 -3.66 -6.27 -0.34
N LEU A 13 -2.58 -6.19 0.43
CA LEU A 13 -2.68 -5.75 1.82
C LEU A 13 -3.21 -4.33 1.91
N ALA A 14 -2.74 -3.46 1.02
CA ALA A 14 -3.19 -2.07 1.01
C ALA A 14 -4.68 -2.00 0.71
N ILE A 15 -5.14 -2.80 -0.25
CA ILE A 15 -6.56 -2.82 -0.59
C ILE A 15 -7.38 -3.25 0.62
N GLY A 16 -6.93 -4.29 1.32
CA GLY A 16 -7.62 -4.74 2.52
C GLY A 16 -7.70 -3.66 3.59
N ARG A 17 -6.60 -2.96 3.80
CA ARG A 17 -6.60 -1.86 4.78
C ARG A 17 -7.52 -0.74 4.38
N LEU A 18 -7.57 -0.43 3.08
CA LEU A 18 -8.46 0.62 2.60
C LEU A 18 -9.92 0.23 2.73
N GLU A 19 -10.23 -1.03 2.50
CA GLU A 19 -11.60 -1.51 2.68
C GLU A 19 -12.01 -1.42 4.14
N ASP A 20 -11.11 -1.78 5.04
CA ASP A 20 -11.38 -1.64 6.47
C ASP A 20 -11.59 -0.17 6.84
N ALA A 21 -10.81 0.71 6.24
CA ALA A 21 -10.96 2.14 6.48
C ALA A 21 -12.33 2.63 6.05
N LYS A 22 -12.79 2.18 4.88
CA LYS A 22 -14.13 2.54 4.42
C LYS A 22 -15.20 2.10 5.41
N ARG A 23 -15.04 0.89 5.93
CA ARG A 23 -16.00 0.37 6.90
C ARG A 23 -15.95 1.18 8.18
N SER A 24 -14.76 1.53 8.63
CA SER A 24 -14.63 2.32 9.86
C SER A 24 -15.29 3.67 9.71
N ILE A 25 -15.13 4.31 8.57
CA ILE A 25 -15.79 5.59 8.31
C ILE A 25 -17.30 5.41 8.37
N GLY A 26 -17.80 4.34 7.76
CA GLY A 26 -19.23 4.07 7.74
C GLY A 26 -19.82 3.84 9.12
N THR A 27 -19.00 3.37 10.06
CA THR A 27 -19.47 3.13 11.44
C THR A 27 -19.10 4.25 12.38
N GLY A 28 -18.55 5.35 11.87
CA GLY A 28 -18.20 6.49 12.69
C GLY A 28 -16.90 6.38 13.43
N MET A 29 -16.02 5.46 13.03
CA MET A 29 -14.74 5.25 13.70
C MET A 29 -13.61 5.90 12.89
N GLY A 30 -13.66 7.22 12.80
CA GLY A 30 -12.69 7.98 12.03
C GLY A 30 -11.24 7.75 12.40
N PRO A 31 -10.90 7.76 13.70
CA PRO A 31 -9.49 7.52 14.08
C PRO A 31 -8.96 6.17 13.62
N SER A 32 -9.79 5.13 13.69
CA SER A 32 -9.37 3.82 13.18
C SER A 32 -9.15 3.88 11.66
N ALA A 33 -10.02 4.59 10.96
CA ALA A 33 -9.87 4.73 9.52
C ALA A 33 -8.56 5.42 9.17
N CYS A 34 -8.18 6.42 9.94
CA CYS A 34 -6.91 7.12 9.71
C CYS A 34 -5.73 6.16 9.85
N ASP A 35 -5.75 5.34 10.88
CA ASP A 35 -4.67 4.39 11.10
C ASP A 35 -4.59 3.39 9.95
N GLU A 36 -5.74 2.91 9.52
CA GLU A 36 -5.78 1.93 8.45
C GLU A 36 -5.30 2.53 7.13
N MET A 37 -5.65 3.78 6.88
CA MET A 37 -5.17 4.44 5.67
C MET A 37 -3.67 4.67 5.71
N ARG A 38 -3.12 4.97 6.88
CA ARG A 38 -1.67 5.10 7.02
C ARG A 38 -0.97 3.79 6.74
N GLN A 39 -1.52 2.70 7.23
CA GLN A 39 -0.95 1.39 6.97
C GLN A 39 -1.04 1.04 5.49
N ALA A 40 -2.15 1.36 4.86
CA ALA A 40 -2.30 1.14 3.44
C ALA A 40 -1.25 1.92 2.65
N ARG A 41 -1.01 3.16 3.06
CA ARG A 41 -0.01 3.99 2.39
C ARG A 41 1.38 3.37 2.50
N ARG A 42 1.70 2.84 3.68
CA ARG A 42 2.99 2.18 3.87
C ARG A 42 3.12 0.96 2.95
N CYS A 43 2.06 0.18 2.84
CA CYS A 43 2.08 -0.98 1.97
C CYS A 43 2.26 -0.58 0.52
N LEU A 44 1.58 0.48 0.09
CA LEU A 44 1.73 0.96 -1.26
C LEU A 44 3.12 1.50 -1.53
N ASN A 45 3.70 2.20 -0.55
CA ASN A 45 5.07 2.68 -0.70
C ASN A 45 6.05 1.53 -0.86
N LYS A 46 5.83 0.47 -0.09
CA LYS A 46 6.67 -0.71 -0.19
C LYS A 46 6.58 -1.30 -1.58
N ALA A 47 5.36 -1.46 -2.09
CA ALA A 47 5.16 -2.00 -3.42
C ALA A 47 5.79 -1.11 -4.47
N LEU A 48 5.64 0.18 -4.32
CA LEU A 48 6.19 1.15 -5.26
C LEU A 48 7.72 1.03 -5.33
N ILE A 49 8.34 0.96 -4.17
CA ILE A 49 9.80 0.85 -4.12
C ILE A 49 10.26 -0.44 -4.78
N MET A 50 9.57 -1.54 -4.50
CA MET A 50 9.94 -2.83 -5.07
C MET A 50 9.85 -2.81 -6.59
N VAL A 51 8.77 -2.27 -7.11
CA VAL A 51 8.58 -2.20 -8.57
C VAL A 51 9.59 -1.25 -9.20
N ALA A 52 9.81 -0.11 -8.55
CA ALA A 52 10.74 0.88 -9.08
C ALA A 52 12.16 0.34 -9.15
N GLU A 53 12.58 -0.36 -8.12
CA GLU A 53 13.91 -0.94 -8.11
C GLU A 53 14.07 -1.99 -9.17
N GLU A 54 13.05 -2.79 -9.33
CA GLU A 54 13.08 -3.89 -10.28
C GLU A 54 13.12 -3.39 -11.72
N LYS A 55 12.35 -2.37 -12.01
CA LYS A 55 12.17 -1.87 -13.35
C LYS A 55 12.90 -0.56 -13.63
N GLU A 56 13.53 -0.01 -12.62
CA GLU A 56 14.18 1.29 -12.73
C GLU A 56 13.22 2.40 -13.16
N ILE A 57 11.98 2.25 -12.78
CA ILE A 57 10.95 3.21 -13.13
C ILE A 57 11.17 4.54 -12.43
N VAL A 58 11.85 4.51 -11.29
CA VAL A 58 12.13 5.72 -10.52
C VAL A 58 12.82 6.78 -11.38
N LYS A 59 13.72 6.35 -12.25
CA LYS A 59 14.44 7.29 -13.09
C LYS A 59 13.50 8.06 -13.99
N GLU A 60 12.56 7.36 -14.60
CA GLU A 60 11.60 8.02 -15.48
C GLU A 60 10.71 8.98 -14.73
N TRP A 61 10.31 8.59 -13.55
CA TRP A 61 9.45 9.44 -12.74
C TRP A 61 10.19 10.68 -12.27
N SER A 62 11.47 10.51 -11.93
CA SER A 62 12.28 11.64 -11.47
C SER A 62 12.54 12.63 -12.59
N ALA A 63 12.54 12.17 -13.82
CA ALA A 63 12.81 13.03 -14.96
C ALA A 63 11.62 13.93 -15.31
N ARG A 64 10.48 13.70 -14.73
CA ARG A 64 9.29 14.49 -15.05
C ARG A 64 9.10 15.69 -14.08
#